data_17ec661e5c4ca244e6c054cdf55632d6
#
_entry.id   17ec661e5c4ca244e6c054cdf55632d6
#
_cell.length_a   1.000
_cell.length_b   1.000
_cell.length_c   1.000
_cell.angle_alpha   90.00
_cell.angle_beta   90.00
_cell.angle_gamma   90.00
#
_symmetry.space_group_name_H-M   'P 1'
#
loop_
_entity.id
_entity.type
_entity.pdbx_description
1 polymer ?
#
loop_
_entity_poly.entity_id
_entity_poly.type
_entity_poly.pdbx_seq_one_letter_code
_entity_poly.pdbx_strand_id
1 'polypeptide(L)'
;HELYCAGHMMEAAVAWYQATGERKLLDVMLRFAHHIHDVLGKEPGKIPGVPGHEEVELALCRMYDVTGEKFLLDLASYFVDERGQEPDYLLVEHPDKSNDYFAGLGDLGRKYAQHQAPVREQDKLEGHAVRALYLVAGMADVAERTGDEGLLEAAKRLFFNAAQKRMYVTGGVGSTCIGEAFTLDYDLPNDTVYAETCASIALIFAARALLQAERDGRYGDVMERALYNTCLAGMNVTQDAFFYVNPL
;
A
#
# COMPACT_ATOMS: atom_id res chain seq x y z
N HIS A 1 -11.30 7.28 -0.41
CA HIS A 1 -11.08 6.50 -1.65
C HIS A 1 -10.68 7.34 -2.87
N GLU A 2 -10.84 8.67 -2.84
CA GLU A 2 -10.45 9.53 -3.98
C GLU A 2 -8.96 9.40 -4.31
N LEU A 3 -8.08 9.47 -3.31
CA LEU A 3 -6.64 9.31 -3.51
C LEU A 3 -6.26 7.91 -4.00
N TYR A 4 -6.95 6.87 -3.51
CA TYR A 4 -6.80 5.50 -4.01
C TYR A 4 -7.14 5.40 -5.50
N CYS A 5 -8.30 5.92 -5.91
CA CYS A 5 -8.69 5.94 -7.31
C CYS A 5 -7.74 6.81 -8.17
N ALA A 6 -7.28 7.94 -7.62
CA ALA A 6 -6.30 8.79 -8.28
C ALA A 6 -4.98 8.04 -8.53
N GLY A 7 -4.47 7.31 -7.55
CA GLY A 7 -3.27 6.51 -7.68
C GLY A 7 -3.38 5.48 -8.79
N HIS A 8 -4.42 4.65 -8.80
CA HIS A 8 -4.66 3.67 -9.88
C HIS A 8 -4.78 4.32 -11.27
N MET A 9 -5.39 5.49 -11.35
CA MET A 9 -5.46 6.24 -12.61
C MET A 9 -4.09 6.81 -13.02
N MET A 10 -3.26 7.21 -12.06
CA MET A 10 -1.86 7.61 -12.31
C MET A 10 -1.03 6.44 -12.83
N GLU A 11 -1.16 5.25 -12.21
CA GLU A 11 -0.53 4.02 -12.68
C GLU A 11 -0.94 3.68 -14.12
N ALA A 12 -2.24 3.73 -14.42
CA ALA A 12 -2.76 3.51 -15.77
C ALA A 12 -2.22 4.55 -16.77
N ALA A 13 -2.09 5.82 -16.35
CA ALA A 13 -1.58 6.90 -17.19
C ALA A 13 -0.10 6.71 -17.52
N VAL A 14 0.71 6.28 -16.54
CA VAL A 14 2.13 5.95 -16.74
C VAL A 14 2.26 4.75 -17.68
N ALA A 15 1.52 3.68 -17.43
CA ALA A 15 1.56 2.48 -18.27
C ALA A 15 1.15 2.78 -19.73
N TRP A 16 0.10 3.58 -19.91
CA TRP A 16 -0.33 4.01 -21.24
C TRP A 16 0.73 4.84 -21.96
N TYR A 17 1.31 5.82 -21.25
CA TYR A 17 2.38 6.64 -21.81
C TYR A 17 3.61 5.81 -22.21
N GLN A 18 4.04 4.88 -21.35
CA GLN A 18 5.18 4.01 -21.65
C GLN A 18 4.92 3.08 -22.84
N ALA A 19 3.69 2.60 -23.01
CA ALA A 19 3.31 1.70 -24.09
C ALA A 19 3.10 2.40 -25.44
N THR A 20 2.61 3.64 -25.43
CA THR A 20 2.15 4.32 -26.66
C THR A 20 2.88 5.63 -26.99
N GLY A 21 3.53 6.25 -26.01
CA GLY A 21 4.06 7.61 -26.10
C GLY A 21 3.01 8.72 -25.99
N GLU A 22 1.72 8.38 -25.83
CA GLU A 22 0.63 9.36 -25.76
C GLU A 22 0.52 9.96 -24.35
N ARG A 23 0.66 11.28 -24.24
CA ARG A 23 0.66 12.01 -22.98
C ARG A 23 -0.73 12.39 -22.44
N LYS A 24 -1.78 12.29 -23.24
CA LYS A 24 -3.08 12.87 -22.88
C LYS A 24 -3.58 12.48 -21.49
N LEU A 25 -3.53 11.20 -21.15
CA LEU A 25 -3.96 10.73 -19.83
C LEU A 25 -2.95 11.14 -18.74
N LEU A 26 -1.65 11.03 -19.02
CA LEU A 26 -0.59 11.45 -18.11
C LEU A 26 -0.72 12.94 -17.75
N ASP A 27 -0.98 13.82 -18.74
CA ASP A 27 -1.14 15.25 -18.50
C ASP A 27 -2.41 15.58 -17.69
N VAL A 28 -3.47 14.78 -17.80
CA VAL A 28 -4.66 14.89 -16.94
C VAL A 28 -4.29 14.54 -15.50
N MET A 29 -3.61 13.41 -15.29
CA MET A 29 -3.23 12.95 -13.95
C MET A 29 -2.16 13.84 -13.32
N LEU A 30 -1.28 14.45 -14.12
CA LEU A 30 -0.32 15.42 -13.63
C LEU A 30 -1.02 16.67 -13.07
N ARG A 31 -2.03 17.19 -13.76
CA ARG A 31 -2.86 18.30 -13.24
C ARG A 31 -3.60 17.91 -11.95
N PHE A 32 -4.08 16.67 -11.88
CA PHE A 32 -4.73 16.19 -10.66
C PHE A 32 -3.72 16.05 -9.50
N ALA A 33 -2.51 15.56 -9.77
CA ALA A 33 -1.44 15.53 -8.76
C ALA A 33 -1.06 16.92 -8.26
N HIS A 34 -1.00 17.93 -9.14
CA HIS A 34 -0.84 19.33 -8.74
C HIS A 34 -1.96 19.78 -7.81
N HIS A 35 -3.22 19.49 -8.15
CA HIS A 35 -4.35 19.84 -7.28
C HIS A 35 -4.23 19.18 -5.90
N ILE A 36 -3.87 17.90 -5.84
CA ILE A 36 -3.63 17.19 -4.57
C ILE A 36 -2.53 17.88 -3.78
N HIS A 37 -1.41 18.22 -4.43
CA HIS A 37 -0.29 18.91 -3.81
C HIS A 37 -0.67 20.32 -3.30
N ASP A 38 -1.53 21.05 -4.01
CA ASP A 38 -1.98 22.38 -3.60
C ASP A 38 -2.91 22.32 -2.38
N VAL A 39 -3.68 21.25 -2.22
CA VAL A 39 -4.68 21.07 -1.15
C VAL A 39 -4.09 20.39 0.07
N LEU A 40 -3.24 19.37 -0.10
CA LEU A 40 -2.71 18.55 0.98
C LEU A 40 -1.25 18.91 1.31
N GLY A 41 -0.93 18.98 2.61
CA GLY A 41 0.42 19.31 3.08
C GLY A 41 0.42 19.95 4.45
N LYS A 42 1.61 20.28 4.95
CA LYS A 42 1.81 20.95 6.26
C LYS A 42 1.85 22.47 6.18
N GLU A 43 1.90 23.03 5.00
CA GLU A 43 2.01 24.47 4.79
C GLU A 43 0.72 25.17 5.20
N PRO A 44 0.81 26.44 5.66
CA PRO A 44 -0.36 27.21 6.06
C PRO A 44 -1.43 27.26 4.95
N GLY A 45 -2.65 26.85 5.28
CA GLY A 45 -3.78 26.83 4.36
C GLY A 45 -4.03 25.51 3.66
N LYS A 46 -3.11 24.56 3.77
CA LYS A 46 -3.32 23.17 3.31
C LYS A 46 -3.93 22.30 4.42
N ILE A 47 -4.49 21.19 4.00
CA ILE A 47 -5.04 20.15 4.88
C ILE A 47 -3.93 19.13 5.16
N PRO A 48 -3.57 18.83 6.42
CA PRO A 48 -2.54 17.86 6.75
C PRO A 48 -3.05 16.41 6.58
N GLY A 49 -3.70 16.12 5.46
CA GLY A 49 -4.36 14.86 5.16
C GLY A 49 -3.42 13.81 4.61
N VAL A 50 -3.72 12.54 4.90
CA VAL A 50 -3.08 11.37 4.31
C VAL A 50 -4.12 10.47 3.65
N PRO A 51 -3.74 9.61 2.69
CA PRO A 51 -4.67 8.66 2.09
C PRO A 51 -5.29 7.74 3.15
N GLY A 52 -6.61 7.55 3.10
CA GLY A 52 -7.29 6.56 3.95
C GLY A 52 -6.99 5.12 3.52
N HIS A 53 -6.67 4.91 2.25
CA HIS A 53 -6.10 3.69 1.69
C HIS A 53 -4.85 4.08 0.91
N GLU A 54 -3.75 3.44 1.23
CA GLU A 54 -2.47 3.58 0.55
C GLU A 54 -2.55 3.06 -0.88
N GLU A 55 -1.88 3.67 -1.77
CA GLU A 55 -1.68 3.35 -3.18
C GLU A 55 -1.08 4.56 -3.94
N VAL A 56 -1.58 5.77 -3.66
CA VAL A 56 -1.15 6.97 -4.37
C VAL A 56 0.34 7.26 -4.17
N GLU A 57 0.94 6.81 -3.08
CA GLU A 57 2.36 6.99 -2.76
C GLU A 57 3.25 6.34 -3.83
N LEU A 58 2.99 5.07 -4.16
CA LEU A 58 3.73 4.36 -5.20
C LEU A 58 3.44 4.91 -6.60
N ALA A 59 2.20 5.31 -6.86
CA ALA A 59 1.80 5.89 -8.14
C ALA A 59 2.47 7.23 -8.42
N LEU A 60 2.61 8.09 -7.40
CA LEU A 60 3.34 9.36 -7.48
C LEU A 60 4.83 9.14 -7.79
N CYS A 61 5.45 8.12 -7.19
CA CYS A 61 6.82 7.73 -7.49
C CYS A 61 6.98 7.33 -8.97
N ARG A 62 6.04 6.57 -9.51
CA ARG A 62 6.06 6.20 -10.93
C ARG A 62 5.81 7.36 -11.86
N MET A 63 4.92 8.29 -11.50
CA MET A 63 4.76 9.53 -12.25
C MET A 63 6.05 10.36 -12.24
N TYR A 64 6.74 10.44 -11.09
CA TYR A 64 8.04 11.09 -10.99
C TYR A 64 9.07 10.48 -11.96
N ASP A 65 9.15 9.16 -12.05
CA ASP A 65 10.09 8.46 -12.94
C ASP A 65 9.93 8.84 -14.42
N VAL A 66 8.71 9.11 -14.88
CA VAL A 66 8.44 9.42 -16.29
C VAL A 66 8.37 10.91 -16.61
N THR A 67 8.16 11.76 -15.58
CA THR A 67 8.01 13.22 -15.77
C THR A 67 9.21 14.02 -15.28
N GLY A 68 9.91 13.53 -14.26
CA GLY A 68 10.97 14.26 -13.55
C GLY A 68 10.46 15.37 -12.62
N GLU A 69 9.14 15.48 -12.42
CA GLU A 69 8.51 16.54 -11.62
C GLU A 69 8.69 16.26 -10.12
N LYS A 70 9.65 16.96 -9.49
CA LYS A 70 10.08 16.71 -8.12
C LYS A 70 8.95 16.77 -7.08
N PHE A 71 7.94 17.63 -7.26
CA PHE A 71 6.82 17.76 -6.33
C PHE A 71 6.06 16.45 -6.14
N LEU A 72 6.07 15.53 -7.14
CA LEU A 72 5.43 14.21 -7.05
C LEU A 72 6.13 13.34 -5.99
N LEU A 73 7.45 13.32 -6.01
CA LEU A 73 8.24 12.61 -5.01
C LEU A 73 8.13 13.25 -3.63
N ASP A 74 8.11 14.60 -3.56
CA ASP A 74 7.92 15.34 -2.32
C ASP A 74 6.53 15.03 -1.70
N LEU A 75 5.48 14.94 -2.54
CA LEU A 75 4.13 14.59 -2.10
C LEU A 75 4.04 13.13 -1.63
N ALA A 76 4.66 12.18 -2.34
CA ALA A 76 4.73 10.78 -1.90
C ALA A 76 5.44 10.64 -0.56
N SER A 77 6.58 11.33 -0.39
CA SER A 77 7.33 11.37 0.86
C SER A 77 6.50 11.96 2.00
N TYR A 78 5.77 13.05 1.73
CA TYR A 78 4.85 13.65 2.69
C TYR A 78 3.80 12.65 3.20
N PHE A 79 3.13 11.93 2.31
CA PHE A 79 2.10 10.96 2.71
C PHE A 79 2.68 9.83 3.57
N VAL A 80 3.86 9.33 3.23
CA VAL A 80 4.55 8.29 4.01
C VAL A 80 4.96 8.82 5.39
N ASP A 81 5.59 10.00 5.45
CA ASP A 81 6.12 10.56 6.69
C ASP A 81 5.04 11.12 7.62
N GLU A 82 3.91 11.58 7.07
CA GLU A 82 2.81 12.12 7.87
C GLU A 82 1.92 11.03 8.48
N ARG A 83 1.89 9.85 7.89
CA ARG A 83 1.08 8.74 8.40
C ARG A 83 1.49 8.35 9.82
N GLY A 84 0.51 8.34 10.72
CA GLY A 84 0.71 8.01 12.13
C GLY A 84 1.35 9.10 12.98
N GLN A 85 1.53 10.32 12.43
CA GLN A 85 1.94 11.48 13.22
C GLN A 85 0.78 12.02 14.06
N GLU A 86 1.12 12.79 15.11
CA GLU A 86 0.14 13.51 15.93
C GLU A 86 0.17 15.03 15.60
N PRO A 87 -0.96 15.69 15.48
CA PRO A 87 -2.34 15.16 15.61
C PRO A 87 -2.71 14.26 14.43
N ASP A 88 -3.32 13.12 14.75
CA ASP A 88 -3.71 12.13 13.76
C ASP A 88 -4.87 12.64 12.89
N TYR A 89 -4.57 12.95 11.63
CA TYR A 89 -5.53 13.53 10.71
C TYR A 89 -6.74 12.60 10.47
N LEU A 90 -6.54 11.29 10.33
CA LEU A 90 -7.63 10.36 10.07
C LEU A 90 -8.66 10.30 11.21
N LEU A 91 -8.25 10.65 12.43
CA LEU A 91 -9.17 10.81 13.57
C LEU A 91 -9.82 12.19 13.61
N VAL A 92 -9.12 13.23 13.14
CA VAL A 92 -9.62 14.61 13.14
C VAL A 92 -10.59 14.87 11.99
N GLU A 93 -10.38 14.24 10.84
CA GLU A 93 -11.21 14.38 9.64
C GLU A 93 -12.69 14.04 9.90
N HIS A 94 -12.95 13.12 10.85
CA HIS A 94 -14.29 12.71 11.24
C HIS A 94 -14.55 12.99 12.72
N PRO A 95 -14.67 14.27 13.12
CA PRO A 95 -14.90 14.62 14.53
C PRO A 95 -16.30 14.18 15.04
N ASP A 96 -17.24 13.95 14.14
CA ASP A 96 -18.52 13.34 14.47
C ASP A 96 -18.36 11.81 14.53
N LYS A 97 -18.17 11.32 15.74
CA LYS A 97 -18.00 9.88 16.03
C LYS A 97 -19.20 9.00 15.60
N SER A 98 -20.32 9.58 15.17
CA SER A 98 -21.45 8.84 14.63
C SER A 98 -21.14 8.15 13.30
N ASN A 99 -20.10 8.62 12.60
CA ASN A 99 -19.58 8.06 11.35
C ASN A 99 -18.13 7.58 11.49
N ASP A 100 -17.70 7.21 12.70
CA ASP A 100 -16.37 6.68 12.92
C ASP A 100 -16.19 5.40 12.09
N TYR A 101 -15.55 5.55 10.94
CA TYR A 101 -15.23 4.46 10.02
C TYR A 101 -14.46 3.32 10.71
N PHE A 102 -13.72 3.67 11.78
CA PHE A 102 -12.93 2.73 12.56
C PHE A 102 -13.67 2.16 13.78
N ALA A 103 -14.79 2.76 14.20
CA ALA A 103 -15.53 2.33 15.40
C ALA A 103 -16.07 0.90 15.28
N GLY A 104 -16.40 0.44 14.06
CA GLY A 104 -16.85 -0.91 13.79
C GLY A 104 -15.74 -1.97 13.75
N LEU A 105 -14.48 -1.57 13.82
CA LEU A 105 -13.31 -2.44 13.65
C LEU A 105 -12.70 -2.90 14.98
N GLY A 106 -13.28 -2.50 16.13
CA GLY A 106 -12.85 -2.94 17.46
C GLY A 106 -11.36 -2.67 17.71
N ASP A 107 -10.63 -3.71 18.10
CA ASP A 107 -9.20 -3.63 18.43
C ASP A 107 -8.29 -3.27 17.26
N LEU A 108 -8.79 -3.32 16.02
CA LEU A 108 -8.00 -2.87 14.85
C LEU A 108 -7.81 -1.36 14.89
N GLY A 109 -8.84 -0.58 15.20
CA GLY A 109 -8.75 0.87 15.38
C GLY A 109 -7.80 1.53 14.37
N ARG A 110 -6.82 2.28 14.87
CA ARG A 110 -5.79 2.96 14.08
C ARG A 110 -4.90 2.03 13.25
N LYS A 111 -4.78 0.75 13.64
CA LYS A 111 -4.00 -0.26 12.89
C LYS A 111 -4.62 -0.58 11.54
N TYR A 112 -5.94 -0.42 11.40
CA TYR A 112 -6.65 -0.74 10.16
C TYR A 112 -6.07 -0.03 8.93
N ALA A 113 -5.70 1.23 9.07
CA ALA A 113 -5.09 2.05 8.02
C ALA A 113 -3.64 2.46 8.36
N GLN A 114 -2.94 1.65 9.14
CA GLN A 114 -1.51 1.75 9.48
C GLN A 114 -1.10 3.11 10.08
N HIS A 115 -2.00 3.79 10.82
CA HIS A 115 -1.71 5.09 11.45
C HIS A 115 -1.58 5.01 12.99
N GLN A 116 -1.31 3.82 13.53
CA GLN A 116 -1.12 3.59 14.97
C GLN A 116 0.20 4.17 15.52
N ALA A 117 1.16 4.42 14.67
CA ALA A 117 2.44 5.04 14.95
C ALA A 117 3.08 5.53 13.65
N PRO A 118 4.05 6.45 13.70
CA PRO A 118 4.87 6.79 12.53
C PRO A 118 5.44 5.55 11.86
N VAL A 119 5.41 5.50 10.54
CA VAL A 119 5.75 4.28 9.76
C VAL A 119 7.15 3.73 10.09
N ARG A 120 8.09 4.62 10.41
CA ARG A 120 9.47 4.24 10.78
C ARG A 120 9.57 3.55 12.15
N GLU A 121 8.58 3.73 13.01
CA GLU A 121 8.51 3.17 14.37
C GLU A 121 7.71 1.87 14.43
N GLN A 122 7.01 1.50 13.36
CA GLN A 122 6.22 0.28 13.32
C GLN A 122 7.11 -0.95 13.22
N ASP A 123 6.89 -1.92 14.13
CA ASP A 123 7.66 -3.17 14.18
C ASP A 123 6.99 -4.33 13.45
N LYS A 124 5.66 -4.24 13.27
CA LYS A 124 4.82 -5.29 12.70
C LYS A 124 3.88 -4.71 11.66
N LEU A 125 3.61 -5.51 10.65
CA LEU A 125 2.62 -5.18 9.63
C LEU A 125 1.23 -5.58 10.14
N GLU A 126 0.42 -4.63 10.55
CA GLU A 126 -0.89 -4.86 11.20
C GLU A 126 -2.03 -4.23 10.38
N GLY A 127 -3.27 -4.59 10.72
CA GLY A 127 -4.47 -4.06 10.11
C GLY A 127 -4.79 -4.68 8.76
N HIS A 128 -5.47 -3.93 7.91
CA HIS A 128 -5.92 -4.40 6.60
C HIS A 128 -4.72 -4.78 5.71
N ALA A 129 -4.72 -6.01 5.22
CA ALA A 129 -3.54 -6.58 4.57
C ALA A 129 -3.12 -5.85 3.28
N VAL A 130 -4.08 -5.45 2.46
CA VAL A 130 -3.80 -4.72 1.20
C VAL A 130 -3.21 -3.36 1.49
N ARG A 131 -3.84 -2.57 2.37
CA ARG A 131 -3.35 -1.24 2.78
C ARG A 131 -1.92 -1.30 3.28
N ALA A 132 -1.68 -2.22 4.21
CA ALA A 132 -0.38 -2.40 4.82
C ALA A 132 0.73 -2.73 3.82
N LEU A 133 0.44 -3.58 2.84
CA LEU A 133 1.41 -3.97 1.81
C LEU A 133 1.59 -2.89 0.74
N TYR A 134 0.55 -2.14 0.40
CA TYR A 134 0.69 -0.94 -0.44
C TYR A 134 1.54 0.13 0.26
N LEU A 135 1.36 0.33 1.58
CA LEU A 135 2.24 1.21 2.34
C LEU A 135 3.71 0.78 2.23
N VAL A 136 3.99 -0.51 2.41
CA VAL A 136 5.36 -1.04 2.28
C VAL A 136 5.93 -0.79 0.88
N ALA A 137 5.12 -0.97 -0.18
CA ALA A 137 5.52 -0.67 -1.54
C ALA A 137 5.85 0.83 -1.71
N GLY A 138 4.98 1.71 -1.24
CA GLY A 138 5.20 3.16 -1.27
C GLY A 138 6.44 3.60 -0.48
N MET A 139 6.63 3.03 0.73
CA MET A 139 7.83 3.28 1.53
C MET A 139 9.12 2.89 0.80
N ALA A 140 9.14 1.72 0.18
CA ALA A 140 10.31 1.23 -0.57
C ALA A 140 10.58 2.09 -1.82
N ASP A 141 9.53 2.46 -2.56
CA ASP A 141 9.62 3.32 -3.74
C ASP A 141 10.13 4.73 -3.41
N VAL A 142 9.66 5.32 -2.30
CA VAL A 142 10.15 6.62 -1.81
C VAL A 142 11.60 6.50 -1.34
N ALA A 143 11.91 5.46 -0.55
CA ALA A 143 13.26 5.25 -0.02
C ALA A 143 14.32 5.10 -1.12
N GLU A 144 14.01 4.33 -2.17
CA GLU A 144 14.92 4.12 -3.30
C GLU A 144 15.25 5.44 -4.01
N ARG A 145 14.24 6.29 -4.26
CA ARG A 145 14.39 7.54 -5.02
C ARG A 145 14.97 8.69 -4.20
N THR A 146 14.80 8.65 -2.87
CA THR A 146 15.35 9.67 -1.96
C THR A 146 16.71 9.30 -1.37
N GLY A 147 17.09 8.01 -1.43
CA GLY A 147 18.26 7.49 -0.75
C GLY A 147 18.07 7.36 0.77
N ASP A 148 16.83 7.29 1.25
CA ASP A 148 16.51 7.18 2.69
C ASP A 148 16.66 5.75 3.18
N GLU A 149 17.85 5.41 3.67
CA GLU A 149 18.15 4.09 4.22
C GLU A 149 17.28 3.73 5.43
N GLY A 150 16.93 4.72 6.27
CA GLY A 150 16.09 4.49 7.46
C GLY A 150 14.67 4.08 7.07
N LEU A 151 14.11 4.68 6.03
CA LEU A 151 12.81 4.31 5.50
C LEU A 151 12.85 2.93 4.83
N LEU A 152 13.91 2.64 4.08
CA LEU A 152 14.10 1.33 3.47
C LEU A 152 14.17 0.21 4.51
N GLU A 153 14.94 0.39 5.58
CA GLU A 153 15.02 -0.59 6.66
C GLU A 153 13.67 -0.78 7.39
N ALA A 154 12.88 0.29 7.55
CA ALA A 154 11.53 0.16 8.08
C ALA A 154 10.60 -0.65 7.13
N ALA A 155 10.64 -0.37 5.83
CA ALA A 155 9.88 -1.13 4.82
C ALA A 155 10.27 -2.61 4.82
N LYS A 156 11.55 -2.93 4.86
CA LYS A 156 12.09 -4.30 4.94
C LYS A 156 11.62 -5.02 6.19
N ARG A 157 11.70 -4.37 7.35
CA ARG A 157 11.24 -4.93 8.63
C ARG A 157 9.77 -5.32 8.57
N LEU A 158 8.92 -4.44 8.06
CA LEU A 158 7.49 -4.69 7.91
C LEU A 158 7.21 -5.81 6.89
N PHE A 159 7.86 -5.78 5.74
CA PHE A 159 7.74 -6.83 4.73
C PHE A 159 8.12 -8.20 5.26
N PHE A 160 9.28 -8.33 5.91
CA PHE A 160 9.72 -9.61 6.45
C PHE A 160 8.88 -10.09 7.63
N ASN A 161 8.26 -9.19 8.40
CA ASN A 161 7.26 -9.59 9.38
C ASN A 161 6.08 -10.31 8.70
N ALA A 162 5.55 -9.76 7.60
CA ALA A 162 4.50 -10.43 6.83
C ALA A 162 4.98 -11.74 6.19
N ALA A 163 6.07 -11.69 5.44
CA ALA A 163 6.53 -12.82 4.63
C ALA A 163 7.01 -14.02 5.46
N GLN A 164 7.60 -13.78 6.64
CA GLN A 164 8.17 -14.84 7.46
C GLN A 164 7.26 -15.35 8.56
N LYS A 165 6.26 -14.55 8.99
CA LYS A 165 5.46 -14.88 10.17
C LYS A 165 3.95 -14.91 9.91
N ARG A 166 3.48 -14.31 8.81
CA ARG A 166 2.04 -14.10 8.54
C ARG A 166 1.62 -14.49 7.15
N MET A 167 2.50 -15.13 6.40
CA MET A 167 2.23 -15.66 5.06
C MET A 167 1.91 -17.15 5.13
N TYR A 168 0.84 -17.55 4.50
CA TYR A 168 0.47 -18.96 4.32
C TYR A 168 1.43 -19.66 3.34
N VAL A 169 1.43 -21.00 3.38
CA VAL A 169 2.27 -21.82 2.51
C VAL A 169 2.05 -21.53 1.01
N THR A 170 0.83 -21.14 0.66
CA THR A 170 0.45 -20.73 -0.72
C THR A 170 0.98 -19.36 -1.14
N GLY A 171 1.48 -18.56 -0.22
CA GLY A 171 1.83 -17.15 -0.48
C GLY A 171 0.70 -16.17 -0.20
N GLY A 172 -0.48 -16.66 0.25
CA GLY A 172 -1.57 -15.82 0.71
C GLY A 172 -1.27 -15.15 2.03
N VAL A 173 -1.87 -13.99 2.28
CA VAL A 173 -1.76 -13.22 3.52
C VAL A 173 -3.12 -12.65 3.93
N GLY A 174 -3.28 -12.34 5.22
CA GLY A 174 -4.56 -11.90 5.78
C GLY A 174 -5.36 -13.07 6.36
N SER A 175 -5.29 -13.23 7.69
CA SER A 175 -5.81 -14.42 8.38
C SER A 175 -7.28 -14.30 8.77
N THR A 176 -7.86 -13.09 8.74
CA THR A 176 -9.24 -12.86 9.17
C THR A 176 -10.05 -12.01 8.19
N CYS A 177 -11.35 -12.34 8.06
CA CYS A 177 -12.30 -11.51 7.33
C CYS A 177 -12.68 -10.22 8.10
N ILE A 178 -12.42 -10.17 9.41
CA ILE A 178 -12.69 -8.96 10.21
C ILE A 178 -11.67 -7.91 9.84
N GLY A 179 -12.11 -6.88 9.11
CA GLY A 179 -11.25 -5.83 8.60
C GLY A 179 -10.26 -6.31 7.55
N GLU A 180 -10.44 -7.51 6.96
CA GLU A 180 -9.57 -8.07 5.91
C GLU A 180 -8.09 -8.03 6.32
N ALA A 181 -7.82 -8.44 7.57
CA ALA A 181 -6.63 -8.01 8.30
C ALA A 181 -5.65 -9.15 8.61
N PHE A 182 -4.43 -8.72 8.95
CA PHE A 182 -3.49 -9.55 9.65
C PHE A 182 -3.95 -9.81 11.10
N THR A 183 -3.65 -11.01 11.61
CA THR A 183 -3.77 -11.38 13.02
C THR A 183 -2.37 -11.38 13.68
N LEU A 184 -2.16 -12.23 14.68
CA LEU A 184 -0.88 -12.31 15.38
C LEU A 184 0.21 -13.03 14.55
N ASP A 185 1.47 -12.85 14.93
CA ASP A 185 2.57 -13.61 14.34
C ASP A 185 2.32 -15.11 14.51
N TYR A 186 2.47 -15.87 13.43
CA TYR A 186 2.25 -17.33 13.34
C TYR A 186 0.80 -17.80 13.56
N ASP A 187 -0.16 -16.89 13.63
CA ASP A 187 -1.57 -17.19 13.68
C ASP A 187 -2.12 -17.36 12.24
N LEU A 188 -2.06 -18.58 11.75
CA LEU A 188 -2.38 -18.96 10.37
C LEU A 188 -3.46 -20.07 10.35
N PRO A 189 -4.68 -19.80 10.87
CA PRO A 189 -5.75 -20.77 10.90
C PRO A 189 -6.22 -21.09 9.46
N ASN A 190 -6.46 -22.38 9.15
CA ASN A 190 -6.92 -22.80 7.83
C ASN A 190 -8.43 -22.60 7.64
N ASP A 191 -9.20 -22.68 8.72
CA ASP A 191 -10.67 -22.62 8.70
C ASP A 191 -11.24 -21.20 8.65
N THR A 192 -10.47 -20.20 9.08
CA THR A 192 -10.90 -18.79 9.10
C THR A 192 -10.05 -17.88 8.19
N VAL A 193 -9.15 -18.48 7.42
CA VAL A 193 -8.29 -17.76 6.48
C VAL A 193 -9.12 -16.94 5.49
N TYR A 194 -8.75 -15.67 5.34
CA TYR A 194 -9.35 -14.80 4.33
C TYR A 194 -8.52 -14.79 3.04
N ALA A 195 -7.25 -14.48 3.13
CA ALA A 195 -6.26 -14.54 2.04
C ALA A 195 -6.80 -14.01 0.71
N GLU A 196 -7.25 -12.76 0.72
CA GLU A 196 -7.81 -12.19 -0.49
C GLU A 196 -6.76 -12.05 -1.61
N THR A 197 -7.20 -12.17 -2.85
CA THR A 197 -6.34 -12.06 -4.04
C THR A 197 -5.63 -10.70 -4.08
N CYS A 198 -6.31 -9.61 -3.69
CA CYS A 198 -5.72 -8.28 -3.63
C CYS A 198 -4.51 -8.21 -2.68
N ALA A 199 -4.59 -8.89 -1.52
CA ALA A 199 -3.47 -8.90 -0.57
C ALA A 199 -2.24 -9.63 -1.12
N SER A 200 -2.44 -10.70 -1.89
CA SER A 200 -1.36 -11.40 -2.57
C SER A 200 -0.73 -10.56 -3.68
N ILE A 201 -1.55 -9.80 -4.42
CA ILE A 201 -1.06 -8.83 -5.42
C ILE A 201 -0.27 -7.71 -4.73
N ALA A 202 -0.78 -7.17 -3.63
CA ALA A 202 -0.09 -6.15 -2.85
C ALA A 202 1.26 -6.65 -2.29
N LEU A 203 1.32 -7.93 -1.86
CA LEU A 203 2.57 -8.56 -1.44
C LEU A 203 3.60 -8.63 -2.57
N ILE A 204 3.16 -8.93 -3.80
CA ILE A 204 4.01 -8.92 -4.99
C ILE A 204 4.52 -7.50 -5.27
N PHE A 205 3.68 -6.48 -5.16
CA PHE A 205 4.08 -5.08 -5.37
C PHE A 205 5.12 -4.63 -4.33
N ALA A 206 4.90 -4.94 -3.06
CA ALA A 206 5.86 -4.64 -1.99
C ALA A 206 7.20 -5.35 -2.22
N ALA A 207 7.17 -6.66 -2.56
CA ALA A 207 8.37 -7.43 -2.85
C ALA A 207 9.12 -6.87 -4.07
N ARG A 208 8.39 -6.47 -5.13
CA ARG A 208 8.97 -5.85 -6.33
C ARG A 208 9.65 -4.52 -6.02
N ALA A 209 9.00 -3.64 -5.25
CA ALA A 209 9.57 -2.35 -4.88
C ALA A 209 10.87 -2.53 -4.06
N LEU A 210 10.87 -3.46 -3.10
CA LEU A 210 12.07 -3.79 -2.32
C LEU A 210 13.18 -4.43 -3.19
N LEU A 211 12.82 -5.30 -4.15
CA LEU A 211 13.79 -5.89 -5.07
C LEU A 211 14.46 -4.85 -6.00
N GLN A 212 13.76 -3.76 -6.30
CA GLN A 212 14.34 -2.63 -7.05
C GLN A 212 15.31 -1.82 -6.18
N ALA A 213 14.95 -1.59 -4.91
CA ALA A 213 15.79 -0.84 -3.96
C ALA A 213 17.05 -1.63 -3.54
N GLU A 214 16.93 -2.96 -3.37
CA GLU A 214 18.09 -3.81 -3.08
C GLU A 214 17.95 -5.19 -3.74
N ARG A 215 19.08 -5.76 -4.16
CA ARG A 215 19.10 -7.07 -4.85
C ARG A 215 19.16 -8.22 -3.85
N ASP A 216 17.99 -8.70 -3.42
CA ASP A 216 17.86 -9.87 -2.55
C ASP A 216 16.87 -10.87 -3.15
N GLY A 217 17.33 -12.12 -3.37
CA GLY A 217 16.53 -13.18 -3.98
C GLY A 217 15.29 -13.56 -3.17
N ARG A 218 15.27 -13.30 -1.86
CA ARG A 218 14.13 -13.58 -0.98
C ARG A 218 12.86 -12.86 -1.42
N TYR A 219 12.98 -11.65 -1.99
CA TYR A 219 11.82 -10.94 -2.55
C TYR A 219 11.26 -11.66 -3.77
N GLY A 220 12.15 -12.15 -4.65
CA GLY A 220 11.76 -12.96 -5.80
C GLY A 220 11.03 -14.25 -5.43
N ASP A 221 11.52 -14.95 -4.40
CA ASP A 221 10.89 -16.17 -3.87
C ASP A 221 9.47 -15.91 -3.37
N VAL A 222 9.25 -14.80 -2.67
CA VAL A 222 7.90 -14.39 -2.20
C VAL A 222 7.00 -14.03 -3.38
N MET A 223 7.51 -13.25 -4.34
CA MET A 223 6.76 -12.88 -5.55
C MET A 223 6.32 -14.11 -6.33
N GLU A 224 7.22 -15.05 -6.59
CA GLU A 224 6.94 -16.27 -7.33
C GLU A 224 5.86 -17.09 -6.63
N ARG A 225 5.99 -17.31 -5.32
CA ARG A 225 5.02 -18.07 -4.53
C ARG A 225 3.63 -17.44 -4.55
N ALA A 226 3.54 -16.13 -4.27
CA ALA A 226 2.25 -15.42 -4.27
C ALA A 226 1.61 -15.39 -5.66
N LEU A 227 2.41 -15.19 -6.71
CA LEU A 227 1.90 -15.14 -8.09
C LEU A 227 1.33 -16.50 -8.52
N TYR A 228 2.12 -17.57 -8.43
CA TYR A 228 1.73 -18.86 -8.99
C TYR A 228 0.71 -19.62 -8.13
N ASN A 229 0.75 -19.48 -6.80
CA ASN A 229 -0.09 -20.29 -5.94
C ASN A 229 -1.31 -19.56 -5.34
N THR A 230 -1.35 -18.21 -5.42
CA THR A 230 -2.51 -17.47 -4.92
C THR A 230 -3.17 -16.65 -6.02
N CYS A 231 -2.42 -15.75 -6.68
CA CYS A 231 -3.01 -14.92 -7.72
C CYS A 231 -3.52 -15.73 -8.91
N LEU A 232 -2.71 -16.64 -9.45
CA LEU A 232 -3.14 -17.50 -10.58
C LEU A 232 -4.16 -18.56 -10.17
N ALA A 233 -4.03 -19.14 -8.98
CA ALA A 233 -5.02 -20.08 -8.44
C ALA A 233 -6.36 -19.39 -8.12
N GLY A 234 -6.35 -18.08 -7.88
CA GLY A 234 -7.56 -17.27 -7.72
C GLY A 234 -8.37 -17.06 -8.99
N MET A 235 -7.84 -17.40 -10.18
CA MET A 235 -8.55 -17.31 -11.45
C MET A 235 -9.12 -18.68 -11.84
N ASN A 236 -10.29 -18.68 -12.47
CA ASN A 236 -10.84 -19.91 -13.04
C ASN A 236 -10.07 -20.32 -14.31
N VAL A 237 -10.29 -21.56 -14.76
CA VAL A 237 -9.57 -22.12 -15.93
C VAL A 237 -9.84 -21.36 -17.22
N THR A 238 -11.03 -20.77 -17.37
CA THR A 238 -11.43 -19.98 -18.55
C THR A 238 -10.93 -18.52 -18.47
N GLN A 239 -10.37 -18.10 -17.34
CA GLN A 239 -9.80 -16.77 -17.09
C GLN A 239 -10.80 -15.59 -17.21
N ASP A 240 -12.09 -15.87 -17.03
CA ASP A 240 -13.18 -14.90 -17.09
C ASP A 240 -13.86 -14.64 -15.73
N ALA A 241 -13.37 -15.29 -14.66
CA ALA A 241 -13.81 -15.11 -13.29
C ALA A 241 -12.66 -15.35 -12.31
N PHE A 242 -12.78 -14.80 -11.11
CA PHE A 242 -11.79 -14.97 -10.04
C PHE A 242 -12.45 -15.08 -8.67
N PHE A 243 -11.76 -15.72 -7.75
CA PHE A 243 -12.11 -15.75 -6.33
C PHE A 243 -11.57 -14.51 -5.63
N TYR A 244 -12.40 -13.87 -4.81
CA TYR A 244 -11.96 -12.77 -3.98
C TYR A 244 -11.10 -13.27 -2.81
N VAL A 245 -11.55 -14.31 -2.13
CA VAL A 245 -10.86 -14.97 -1.02
C VAL A 245 -10.38 -16.38 -1.41
N ASN A 246 -9.26 -16.80 -0.86
CA ASN A 246 -8.62 -18.06 -1.20
C ASN A 246 -8.43 -18.92 0.08
N PRO A 247 -9.48 -19.55 0.59
CA PRO A 247 -9.37 -20.47 1.73
C PRO A 247 -8.49 -21.68 1.38
N LEU A 248 -7.85 -22.26 2.41
CA LEU A 248 -7.00 -23.45 2.26
C LEU A 248 -7.82 -24.75 2.35
#